data_864f2f3b3de98c70da37d0f8bdcda8ff
#
_entry.id   864f2f3b3de98c70da37d0f8bdcda8ff
#
_cell.length_a   1.000
_cell.length_b   1.000
_cell.length_c   1.000
_cell.angle_alpha   90.00
_cell.angle_beta   90.00
_cell.angle_gamma   90.00
#
_symmetry.space_group_name_H-M   'P 1'
#
loop_
_entity.id
_entity.type
_entity.pdbx_description
1 polymer ?
#
loop_
_entity_poly.entity_id
_entity_poly.type
_entity_poly.pdbx_seq_one_letter_code
_entity_poly.pdbx_strand_id
1 'polypeptide(L)'
;MKGAAQRMTEPLEEITGGPVPFRLRAWDGSESGPADPSGNLPVVVVRHRRALRRLLWSPGELGLAQAYISGDLDVDGDLGQALRALWSAAPRDLPGPPGPRQLLRAVPAAVSLGALGPRPPAPGRPARLSGATHTTARDRAAISHHYDLSNDFYRLLLDPAMAYSCAYFTRPPGTGGYGLAQAQFDKLELVCRKVGLRPGARLLDIGCGWGSLTLHAARHHGARVTAVTLAREQRDHVEARVKEEGLDHLVEVRLSHYRDLEPGEAYDAVTTIEMGEHVGDAEYPGFTRLIHDRLRPGGRALVQQMSRGAHAPGGGAFIETYIAPDMHMRPLGETVGLLEGAGLEVRHTESLREHYVRTVDAWADTLEERWDEAVALVGEVTARVWRLYLAGGSLAFDQRRMGVDQILAVRPGRDGSSGMPATPAAWYDGLGEAAR
;
A
#
# COMPACT_ATOMS: atom_id res chain seq x y z
N MET A 1 -42.92 -10.62 13.73
CA MET A 1 -42.08 -11.25 12.70
C MET A 1 -40.61 -10.83 12.98
N LYS A 2 -39.63 -11.71 12.82
CA LYS A 2 -38.20 -11.32 12.96
C LYS A 2 -37.86 -10.26 11.92
N GLY A 3 -37.18 -9.19 12.33
CA GLY A 3 -36.70 -8.13 11.44
C GLY A 3 -35.61 -8.62 10.49
N ALA A 4 -35.23 -7.81 9.48
CA ALA A 4 -34.21 -8.17 8.52
C ALA A 4 -32.83 -8.35 9.20
N ALA A 5 -32.51 -7.55 10.22
CA ALA A 5 -31.26 -7.66 10.96
C ALA A 5 -31.11 -9.04 11.62
N GLN A 6 -32.12 -9.51 12.35
CA GLN A 6 -32.08 -10.81 13.01
C GLN A 6 -31.98 -11.97 12.02
N ARG A 7 -32.69 -11.89 10.88
CA ARG A 7 -32.61 -12.89 9.80
C ARG A 7 -31.25 -12.94 9.11
N MET A 8 -30.44 -11.90 9.23
CA MET A 8 -29.06 -11.84 8.72
C MET A 8 -28.05 -12.33 9.76
N THR A 9 -28.21 -11.96 11.04
CA THR A 9 -27.23 -12.34 12.08
C THR A 9 -27.34 -13.82 12.48
N GLU A 10 -28.54 -14.39 12.57
CA GLU A 10 -28.73 -15.78 12.95
C GLU A 10 -27.90 -16.78 12.11
N PRO A 11 -27.90 -16.74 10.76
CA PRO A 11 -27.04 -17.60 9.96
C PRO A 11 -25.54 -17.33 10.13
N LEU A 12 -25.16 -16.06 10.41
CA LEU A 12 -23.75 -15.73 10.67
C LEU A 12 -23.31 -16.32 12.01
N GLU A 13 -24.11 -16.22 13.05
CA GLU A 13 -23.83 -16.79 14.36
C GLU A 13 -23.74 -18.33 14.32
N GLU A 14 -24.61 -18.97 13.51
CA GLU A 14 -24.50 -20.42 13.26
C GLU A 14 -23.19 -20.82 12.56
N ILE A 15 -22.71 -20.00 11.62
CA ILE A 15 -21.45 -20.25 10.89
C ILE A 15 -20.22 -19.97 11.77
N THR A 16 -20.26 -18.90 12.57
CA THR A 16 -19.13 -18.51 13.42
C THR A 16 -19.09 -19.26 14.76
N GLY A 17 -20.21 -19.93 15.12
CA GLY A 17 -20.33 -20.67 16.40
C GLY A 17 -20.48 -19.76 17.62
N GLY A 18 -20.82 -18.49 17.45
CA GLY A 18 -20.98 -17.51 18.52
C GLY A 18 -21.61 -16.20 18.06
N PRO A 19 -21.88 -15.27 19.00
CA PRO A 19 -22.45 -13.96 18.65
C PRO A 19 -21.54 -13.17 17.74
N VAL A 20 -22.13 -12.45 16.79
CA VAL A 20 -21.36 -11.52 15.94
C VAL A 20 -20.74 -10.41 16.78
N PRO A 21 -19.49 -9.96 16.50
CA PRO A 21 -18.79 -8.96 17.32
C PRO A 21 -19.13 -7.51 16.94
N PHE A 22 -20.31 -7.29 16.36
CA PHE A 22 -20.79 -5.99 15.94
C PHE A 22 -22.32 -5.94 16.06
N ARG A 23 -22.88 -4.73 16.08
CA ARG A 23 -24.32 -4.52 15.93
C ARG A 23 -24.64 -4.39 14.43
N LEU A 24 -25.79 -4.88 14.02
CA LEU A 24 -26.27 -4.80 12.65
C LEU A 24 -27.60 -4.05 12.61
N ARG A 25 -27.67 -3.00 11.79
CA ARG A 25 -28.89 -2.26 11.47
C ARG A 25 -29.26 -2.53 10.01
N ALA A 26 -30.49 -2.90 9.76
CA ALA A 26 -30.97 -3.21 8.42
C ALA A 26 -31.84 -2.09 7.84
N TRP A 27 -32.11 -2.16 6.55
CA TRP A 27 -32.94 -1.23 5.76
C TRP A 27 -34.38 -1.08 6.23
N ASP A 28 -34.89 -2.01 7.04
CA ASP A 28 -36.22 -1.97 7.63
C ASP A 28 -36.24 -1.34 9.04
N GLY A 29 -35.11 -0.81 9.48
CA GLY A 29 -34.92 -0.20 10.79
C GLY A 29 -34.70 -1.21 11.92
N SER A 30 -34.76 -2.52 11.64
CA SER A 30 -34.48 -3.53 12.65
C SER A 30 -32.99 -3.56 13.01
N GLU A 31 -32.70 -3.88 14.29
CA GLU A 31 -31.36 -4.05 14.81
C GLU A 31 -31.18 -5.45 15.41
N SER A 32 -29.94 -5.96 15.34
CA SER A 32 -29.53 -7.22 15.94
C SER A 32 -28.05 -7.17 16.33
N GLY A 33 -27.65 -8.08 17.21
CA GLY A 33 -26.27 -8.20 17.73
C GLY A 33 -26.21 -8.10 19.23
N PRO A 34 -25.01 -8.15 19.85
CA PRO A 34 -24.84 -8.12 21.28
C PRO A 34 -25.27 -6.78 21.89
N ALA A 35 -25.69 -6.83 23.16
CA ALA A 35 -25.92 -5.63 23.95
C ALA A 35 -24.60 -4.84 24.08
N ASP A 36 -24.67 -3.54 23.89
CA ASP A 36 -23.52 -2.64 24.02
C ASP A 36 -23.82 -1.49 24.99
N PRO A 37 -23.67 -1.75 26.31
CA PRO A 37 -23.87 -0.69 27.31
C PRO A 37 -22.83 0.43 27.23
N SER A 38 -21.68 0.17 26.62
CA SER A 38 -20.59 1.15 26.47
C SER A 38 -20.71 2.01 25.21
N GLY A 39 -21.53 1.61 24.24
CA GLY A 39 -21.66 2.28 22.95
C GLY A 39 -20.42 2.17 22.04
N ASN A 40 -19.52 1.22 22.32
CA ASN A 40 -18.25 1.11 21.61
C ASN A 40 -18.26 0.07 20.47
N LEU A 41 -19.31 -0.72 20.34
CA LEU A 41 -19.39 -1.69 19.27
C LEU A 41 -19.73 -1.01 17.93
N PRO A 42 -19.00 -1.33 16.86
CA PRO A 42 -19.32 -0.78 15.54
C PRO A 42 -20.71 -1.26 15.09
N VAL A 43 -21.46 -0.38 14.44
CA VAL A 43 -22.76 -0.70 13.86
C VAL A 43 -22.58 -0.87 12.35
N VAL A 44 -22.72 -2.10 11.88
CA VAL A 44 -22.79 -2.39 10.44
C VAL A 44 -24.18 -2.04 9.94
N VAL A 45 -24.28 -1.12 8.99
CA VAL A 45 -25.56 -0.61 8.46
C VAL A 45 -25.78 -1.17 7.05
N VAL A 46 -26.70 -2.10 6.91
CA VAL A 46 -27.11 -2.58 5.59
C VAL A 46 -28.23 -1.69 5.07
N ARG A 47 -27.87 -0.72 4.23
CA ARG A 47 -28.80 0.31 3.72
C ARG A 47 -29.74 -0.23 2.64
N HIS A 48 -29.28 -1.23 1.88
CA HIS A 48 -30.02 -1.78 0.76
C HIS A 48 -29.83 -3.28 0.58
N ARG A 49 -30.88 -4.02 0.18
CA ARG A 49 -30.83 -5.46 -0.11
C ARG A 49 -29.78 -5.87 -1.15
N ARG A 50 -29.35 -4.93 -2.00
CA ARG A 50 -28.26 -5.16 -2.96
C ARG A 50 -26.94 -5.55 -2.31
N ALA A 51 -26.69 -5.15 -1.06
CA ALA A 51 -25.52 -5.59 -0.32
C ALA A 51 -25.45 -7.12 -0.25
N LEU A 52 -26.55 -7.76 0.14
CA LEU A 52 -26.63 -9.23 0.19
C LEU A 52 -26.49 -9.87 -1.20
N ARG A 53 -27.05 -9.24 -2.22
CA ARG A 53 -26.93 -9.71 -3.60
C ARG A 53 -25.49 -9.66 -4.09
N ARG A 54 -24.72 -8.61 -3.74
CA ARG A 54 -23.28 -8.51 -4.03
C ARG A 54 -22.51 -9.66 -3.38
N LEU A 55 -22.79 -9.97 -2.12
CA LEU A 55 -22.20 -11.08 -1.40
C LEU A 55 -22.52 -12.44 -2.03
N LEU A 56 -23.75 -12.63 -2.52
CA LEU A 56 -24.11 -13.87 -3.21
C LEU A 56 -23.38 -14.05 -4.54
N TRP A 57 -23.23 -12.97 -5.34
CA TRP A 57 -22.56 -13.03 -6.64
C TRP A 57 -21.04 -12.97 -6.55
N SER A 58 -20.49 -12.41 -5.49
CA SER A 58 -19.06 -12.30 -5.20
C SER A 58 -18.82 -12.58 -3.72
N PRO A 59 -18.81 -13.86 -3.30
CA PRO A 59 -18.60 -14.22 -1.90
C PRO A 59 -17.24 -13.75 -1.39
N GLY A 60 -17.19 -13.32 -0.13
CA GLY A 60 -15.95 -12.92 0.54
C GLY A 60 -15.63 -11.42 0.38
N GLU A 61 -14.33 -11.13 0.37
CA GLU A 61 -13.76 -9.78 0.44
C GLU A 61 -14.32 -8.83 -0.63
N LEU A 62 -14.31 -9.26 -1.89
CA LEU A 62 -14.72 -8.39 -3.00
C LEU A 62 -16.20 -7.99 -2.92
N GLY A 63 -17.09 -8.90 -2.55
CA GLY A 63 -18.52 -8.60 -2.42
C GLY A 63 -18.79 -7.63 -1.26
N LEU A 64 -18.11 -7.82 -0.12
CA LEU A 64 -18.18 -6.90 1.02
C LEU A 64 -17.65 -5.51 0.62
N ALA A 65 -16.49 -5.44 -0.01
CA ALA A 65 -15.91 -4.20 -0.49
C ALA A 65 -16.86 -3.49 -1.47
N GLN A 66 -17.41 -4.21 -2.45
CA GLN A 66 -18.36 -3.64 -3.41
C GLN A 66 -19.65 -3.15 -2.75
N ALA A 67 -20.16 -3.85 -1.72
CA ALA A 67 -21.32 -3.42 -0.97
C ALA A 67 -21.02 -2.12 -0.20
N TYR A 68 -19.84 -2.00 0.41
CA TYR A 68 -19.40 -0.78 1.09
C TYR A 68 -19.17 0.38 0.12
N ILE A 69 -18.42 0.17 -0.95
CA ILE A 69 -18.08 1.20 -1.95
C ILE A 69 -19.34 1.77 -2.61
N SER A 70 -20.34 0.93 -2.87
CA SER A 70 -21.61 1.37 -3.47
C SER A 70 -22.56 2.05 -2.50
N GLY A 71 -22.26 2.12 -1.22
CA GLY A 71 -23.14 2.63 -0.19
C GLY A 71 -24.33 1.70 0.15
N ASP A 72 -24.39 0.49 -0.42
CA ASP A 72 -25.39 -0.50 -0.06
C ASP A 72 -25.19 -1.06 1.37
N LEU A 73 -23.92 -1.01 1.84
CA LEU A 73 -23.48 -1.29 3.20
C LEU A 73 -22.62 -0.13 3.71
N ASP A 74 -22.74 0.17 5.00
CA ASP A 74 -21.95 1.20 5.66
C ASP A 74 -21.56 0.79 7.08
N VAL A 75 -20.73 1.58 7.73
CA VAL A 75 -20.38 1.44 9.15
C VAL A 75 -20.68 2.76 9.85
N ASP A 76 -21.45 2.69 10.92
CA ASP A 76 -21.69 3.80 11.83
C ASP A 76 -20.66 3.73 12.95
N GLY A 77 -19.71 4.67 12.95
CA GLY A 77 -18.52 4.68 13.79
C GLY A 77 -17.23 4.45 13.01
N ASP A 78 -16.19 3.99 13.70
CA ASP A 78 -14.85 3.78 13.13
C ASP A 78 -14.79 2.52 12.25
N LEU A 79 -14.44 2.72 10.97
CA LEU A 79 -14.34 1.63 9.99
C LEU A 79 -13.20 0.64 10.33
N GLY A 80 -12.08 1.13 10.86
CA GLY A 80 -10.95 0.27 11.27
C GLY A 80 -11.35 -0.65 12.41
N GLN A 81 -12.08 -0.14 13.41
CA GLN A 81 -12.63 -0.95 14.51
C GLN A 81 -13.63 -1.99 13.98
N ALA A 82 -14.50 -1.62 13.05
CA ALA A 82 -15.45 -2.55 12.43
C ALA A 82 -14.74 -3.69 11.69
N LEU A 83 -13.73 -3.36 10.90
CA LEU A 83 -12.91 -4.34 10.20
C LEU A 83 -12.14 -5.23 11.18
N ARG A 84 -11.57 -4.66 12.27
CA ARG A 84 -10.90 -5.43 13.32
C ARG A 84 -11.85 -6.43 13.98
N ALA A 85 -13.05 -5.99 14.34
CA ALA A 85 -14.08 -6.84 14.92
C ALA A 85 -14.48 -7.97 13.94
N LEU A 86 -14.70 -7.64 12.69
CA LEU A 86 -15.05 -8.61 11.63
C LEU A 86 -13.95 -9.66 11.43
N TRP A 87 -12.70 -9.24 11.38
CA TRP A 87 -11.56 -10.16 11.18
C TRP A 87 -11.24 -10.99 12.41
N SER A 88 -11.47 -10.47 13.62
CA SER A 88 -11.29 -11.26 14.84
C SER A 88 -12.34 -12.37 15.00
N ALA A 89 -13.51 -12.18 14.41
CA ALA A 89 -14.58 -13.18 14.39
C ALA A 89 -14.43 -14.21 13.25
N ALA A 90 -13.65 -13.89 12.22
CA ALA A 90 -13.39 -14.84 11.16
C ALA A 90 -12.55 -16.03 11.71
N PRO A 91 -12.98 -17.29 11.51
CA PRO A 91 -12.16 -18.43 11.89
C PRO A 91 -10.77 -18.31 11.25
N ARG A 92 -9.70 -18.58 12.03
CA ARG A 92 -8.31 -18.55 11.52
C ARG A 92 -8.10 -19.52 10.36
N ASP A 93 -8.82 -20.61 10.39
CA ASP A 93 -8.96 -21.56 9.28
C ASP A 93 -10.33 -21.31 8.66
N LEU A 94 -10.43 -20.34 7.75
CA LEU A 94 -11.64 -20.17 6.97
C LEU A 94 -11.95 -21.52 6.31
N PRO A 95 -13.08 -22.18 6.63
CA PRO A 95 -13.52 -23.31 5.84
C PRO A 95 -13.59 -22.81 4.40
N GLY A 96 -13.14 -23.61 3.46
CA GLY A 96 -13.22 -23.29 2.04
C GLY A 96 -14.62 -22.80 1.64
N PRO A 97 -14.84 -22.40 0.40
CA PRO A 97 -16.13 -21.87 -0.04
C PRO A 97 -17.26 -22.76 0.48
N PRO A 98 -18.38 -22.16 0.95
CA PRO A 98 -19.46 -22.90 1.59
C PRO A 98 -19.90 -24.06 0.70
N GLY A 99 -19.96 -25.26 1.29
CA GLY A 99 -20.35 -26.45 0.57
C GLY A 99 -21.83 -26.38 0.08
N PRO A 100 -22.21 -27.21 -0.91
CA PRO A 100 -23.56 -27.18 -1.50
C PRO A 100 -24.68 -27.24 -0.46
N ARG A 101 -24.49 -27.99 0.63
CA ARG A 101 -25.47 -28.12 1.71
C ARG A 101 -25.64 -26.82 2.53
N GLN A 102 -24.58 -26.08 2.75
CA GLN A 102 -24.63 -24.77 3.45
C GLN A 102 -25.30 -23.71 2.56
N LEU A 103 -25.00 -23.72 1.26
CA LEU A 103 -25.66 -22.87 0.27
C LEU A 103 -27.15 -23.15 0.20
N LEU A 104 -27.59 -24.41 0.17
CA LEU A 104 -29.01 -24.80 0.16
C LEU A 104 -29.75 -24.32 1.42
N ARG A 105 -29.12 -24.39 2.60
CA ARG A 105 -29.70 -23.87 3.86
C ARG A 105 -29.85 -22.35 3.88
N ALA A 106 -28.97 -21.60 3.20
CA ALA A 106 -29.02 -20.17 3.10
C ALA A 106 -30.09 -19.65 2.11
N VAL A 107 -30.60 -20.51 1.18
CA VAL A 107 -31.56 -20.08 0.16
C VAL A 107 -32.88 -19.54 0.74
N PRO A 108 -33.56 -20.17 1.73
CA PRO A 108 -34.78 -19.61 2.29
C PRO A 108 -34.58 -18.22 2.92
N ALA A 109 -33.46 -18.02 3.62
CA ALA A 109 -33.10 -16.73 4.18
C ALA A 109 -32.82 -15.70 3.07
N ALA A 110 -32.06 -16.07 2.04
CA ALA A 110 -31.79 -15.21 0.89
C ALA A 110 -33.07 -14.79 0.14
N VAL A 111 -34.02 -15.72 -0.05
CA VAL A 111 -35.34 -15.43 -0.64
C VAL A 111 -36.11 -14.44 0.22
N SER A 112 -36.23 -14.74 1.53
CA SER A 112 -36.99 -13.91 2.47
C SER A 112 -36.42 -12.50 2.63
N LEU A 113 -35.11 -12.33 2.48
CA LEU A 113 -34.40 -11.05 2.51
C LEU A 113 -34.39 -10.33 1.15
N GLY A 114 -34.93 -10.94 0.08
CA GLY A 114 -34.90 -10.37 -1.27
C GLY A 114 -33.49 -10.25 -1.86
N ALA A 115 -32.60 -11.14 -1.45
CA ALA A 115 -31.22 -11.17 -1.90
C ALA A 115 -31.07 -11.79 -3.30
N LEU A 116 -32.09 -12.53 -3.78
CA LEU A 116 -32.07 -13.10 -5.13
C LEU A 116 -32.32 -12.02 -6.20
N GLY A 117 -31.68 -12.17 -7.34
CA GLY A 117 -31.82 -11.27 -8.49
C GLY A 117 -30.56 -11.17 -9.36
N PRO A 118 -30.57 -10.33 -10.41
CA PRO A 118 -29.43 -10.20 -11.30
C PRO A 118 -28.21 -9.63 -10.56
N ARG A 119 -27.03 -9.93 -11.08
CA ARG A 119 -25.76 -9.42 -10.54
C ARG A 119 -25.77 -7.90 -10.55
N PRO A 120 -25.56 -7.24 -9.41
CA PRO A 120 -25.42 -5.78 -9.40
C PRO A 120 -24.16 -5.37 -10.17
N PRO A 121 -24.17 -4.24 -10.89
CA PRO A 121 -22.98 -3.73 -11.56
C PRO A 121 -21.87 -3.45 -10.54
N ALA A 122 -20.62 -3.71 -10.94
CA ALA A 122 -19.47 -3.34 -10.13
C ALA A 122 -19.44 -1.81 -9.92
N PRO A 123 -19.27 -1.32 -8.68
CA PRO A 123 -19.14 0.11 -8.43
C PRO A 123 -17.78 0.63 -8.90
N GLY A 124 -17.71 1.90 -9.29
CA GLY A 124 -16.47 2.58 -9.62
C GLY A 124 -15.78 2.08 -10.89
N ARG A 125 -14.44 2.11 -10.87
CA ARG A 125 -13.59 1.74 -12.01
C ARG A 125 -12.74 0.53 -11.64
N PRO A 126 -13.24 -0.70 -11.76
CA PRO A 126 -12.42 -1.89 -11.55
C PRO A 126 -11.32 -1.97 -12.62
N ALA A 127 -10.14 -2.43 -12.23
CA ALA A 127 -9.03 -2.66 -13.16
C ALA A 127 -9.44 -3.67 -14.24
N ARG A 128 -9.13 -3.32 -15.49
CA ARG A 128 -9.38 -4.19 -16.66
C ARG A 128 -8.07 -4.33 -17.42
N LEU A 129 -7.19 -5.17 -16.92
CA LEU A 129 -5.92 -5.45 -17.56
C LEU A 129 -6.05 -6.63 -18.52
N SER A 130 -5.34 -6.56 -19.65
CA SER A 130 -5.27 -7.62 -20.66
C SER A 130 -3.81 -8.01 -20.93
N GLY A 131 -3.60 -9.20 -21.45
CA GLY A 131 -2.28 -9.74 -21.77
C GLY A 131 -1.63 -10.49 -20.60
N ALA A 132 -0.43 -11.05 -20.82
CA ALA A 132 0.31 -11.76 -19.80
C ALA A 132 0.80 -10.80 -18.70
N THR A 133 0.80 -11.27 -17.44
CA THR A 133 1.31 -10.53 -16.29
C THR A 133 2.78 -10.16 -16.47
N HIS A 134 3.16 -9.00 -15.93
CA HIS A 134 4.55 -8.49 -15.91
C HIS A 134 5.22 -8.30 -17.29
N THR A 135 4.41 -8.12 -18.34
CA THR A 135 4.91 -7.51 -19.58
C THR A 135 5.01 -6.00 -19.41
N THR A 136 5.99 -5.34 -20.07
CA THR A 136 6.16 -3.87 -19.99
C THR A 136 4.89 -3.08 -20.35
N ALA A 137 4.07 -3.59 -21.26
CA ALA A 137 2.80 -2.97 -21.63
C ALA A 137 1.76 -3.12 -20.49
N ARG A 138 1.69 -4.29 -19.86
CA ARG A 138 0.76 -4.53 -18.75
C ARG A 138 1.21 -3.82 -17.48
N ASP A 139 2.50 -3.80 -17.17
CA ASP A 139 3.07 -3.04 -16.04
C ASP A 139 2.73 -1.55 -16.18
N ARG A 140 2.86 -0.98 -17.41
CA ARG A 140 2.46 0.40 -17.69
C ARG A 140 0.96 0.61 -17.46
N ALA A 141 0.12 -0.32 -17.89
CA ALA A 141 -1.33 -0.23 -17.71
C ALA A 141 -1.74 -0.37 -16.24
N ALA A 142 -1.09 -1.25 -15.47
CA ALA A 142 -1.34 -1.43 -14.05
C ALA A 142 -0.94 -0.18 -13.25
N ILE A 143 0.22 0.38 -13.54
CA ILE A 143 0.71 1.62 -12.91
C ILE A 143 -0.19 2.79 -13.29
N SER A 144 -0.57 2.94 -14.57
CA SER A 144 -1.50 3.97 -15.01
C SER A 144 -2.83 3.86 -14.25
N HIS A 145 -3.39 2.66 -14.11
CA HIS A 145 -4.64 2.47 -13.36
C HIS A 145 -4.52 2.91 -11.90
N HIS A 146 -3.41 2.58 -11.24
CA HIS A 146 -3.17 2.94 -9.84
C HIS A 146 -2.99 4.46 -9.65
N TYR A 147 -2.32 5.13 -10.59
CA TYR A 147 -1.99 6.56 -10.50
C TYR A 147 -2.88 7.48 -11.35
N ASP A 148 -3.89 6.95 -12.05
CA ASP A 148 -4.87 7.72 -12.87
C ASP A 148 -5.85 8.58 -12.03
N LEU A 149 -5.69 8.60 -10.72
CA LEU A 149 -6.28 9.61 -9.86
C LEU A 149 -5.50 10.92 -10.04
N SER A 150 -6.19 12.05 -9.96
CA SER A 150 -5.57 13.35 -10.20
C SER A 150 -4.43 13.63 -9.22
N ASN A 151 -3.37 14.32 -9.66
CA ASN A 151 -2.31 14.82 -8.79
C ASN A 151 -2.86 15.63 -7.60
N ASP A 152 -4.02 16.30 -7.77
CA ASP A 152 -4.66 17.08 -6.71
C ASP A 152 -5.19 16.19 -5.59
N PHE A 153 -5.71 15.01 -5.91
CA PHE A 153 -6.11 14.05 -4.89
C PHE A 153 -4.91 13.55 -4.07
N TYR A 154 -3.77 13.25 -4.73
CA TYR A 154 -2.57 12.85 -3.99
C TYR A 154 -1.97 14.01 -3.18
N ARG A 155 -2.02 15.25 -3.67
CA ARG A 155 -1.63 16.44 -2.87
C ARG A 155 -2.53 16.68 -1.66
N LEU A 156 -3.80 16.30 -1.76
CA LEU A 156 -4.72 16.36 -0.63
C LEU A 156 -4.33 15.37 0.46
N LEU A 157 -3.94 14.16 0.06
CA LEU A 157 -3.73 13.02 0.95
C LEU A 157 -2.32 12.94 1.52
N LEU A 158 -1.32 13.21 0.70
CA LEU A 158 0.09 13.01 1.03
C LEU A 158 0.70 14.24 1.70
N ASP A 159 1.92 14.06 2.23
CA ASP A 159 2.76 15.14 2.73
C ASP A 159 3.23 16.10 1.60
N PRO A 160 3.79 17.28 1.91
CA PRO A 160 4.27 18.23 0.88
C PRO A 160 5.34 17.68 -0.07
N ALA A 161 6.11 16.65 0.35
CA ALA A 161 7.07 15.99 -0.53
C ALA A 161 6.39 14.97 -1.47
N MET A 162 5.10 14.71 -1.30
CA MET A 162 4.31 13.72 -2.03
C MET A 162 4.90 12.31 -1.96
N ALA A 163 5.34 11.91 -0.76
CA ALA A 163 5.91 10.59 -0.53
C ALA A 163 4.80 9.56 -0.30
N TYR A 164 4.46 8.79 -1.36
CA TYR A 164 3.49 7.69 -1.28
C TYR A 164 4.20 6.38 -0.94
N SER A 165 4.76 6.32 0.26
CA SER A 165 5.49 5.17 0.80
C SER A 165 5.61 5.29 2.32
N CYS A 166 6.01 4.21 2.99
CA CYS A 166 6.20 4.20 4.44
C CYS A 166 7.14 5.31 4.91
N ALA A 167 6.70 6.13 5.86
CA ALA A 167 7.51 7.13 6.56
C ALA A 167 8.37 6.48 7.66
N TYR A 168 9.31 7.23 8.23
CA TYR A 168 10.13 6.80 9.36
C TYR A 168 9.90 7.73 10.57
N PHE A 169 9.16 7.25 11.56
CA PHE A 169 8.80 8.04 12.73
C PHE A 169 9.87 7.92 13.81
N THR A 170 10.64 8.96 14.06
CA THR A 170 11.66 9.01 15.12
C THR A 170 11.06 9.24 16.50
N ARG A 171 9.79 9.69 16.56
CA ARG A 171 9.03 9.92 17.78
C ARG A 171 7.52 9.74 17.52
N PRO A 172 6.69 9.64 18.57
CA PRO A 172 5.24 9.54 18.40
C PRO A 172 4.66 10.76 17.66
N PRO A 173 3.68 10.55 16.77
CA PRO A 173 2.93 11.65 16.15
C PRO A 173 2.32 12.59 17.20
N GLY A 174 2.23 13.89 16.88
CA GLY A 174 1.71 14.94 17.77
C GLY A 174 2.71 15.50 18.78
N THR A 175 3.81 14.79 19.06
CA THR A 175 4.83 15.27 20.02
C THR A 175 5.57 16.48 19.48
N GLY A 176 5.31 17.67 20.04
CA GLY A 176 5.98 18.92 19.63
C GLY A 176 5.73 19.30 18.17
N GLY A 177 4.55 18.97 17.63
CA GLY A 177 4.18 19.25 16.23
C GLY A 177 4.77 18.26 15.21
N TYR A 178 5.39 17.17 15.67
CA TYR A 178 5.91 16.11 14.81
C TYR A 178 4.79 15.33 14.15
N GLY A 179 4.81 15.22 12.84
CA GLY A 179 3.77 14.55 12.07
C GLY A 179 4.31 13.84 10.83
N LEU A 180 3.41 13.53 9.89
CA LEU A 180 3.75 12.77 8.69
C LEU A 180 4.85 13.44 7.84
N ALA A 181 4.78 14.76 7.65
CA ALA A 181 5.75 15.48 6.83
C ALA A 181 7.19 15.35 7.38
N GLN A 182 7.37 15.50 8.69
CA GLN A 182 8.67 15.31 9.34
C GLN A 182 9.13 13.84 9.29
N ALA A 183 8.21 12.89 9.48
CA ALA A 183 8.53 11.47 9.38
C ALA A 183 8.92 11.03 7.97
N GLN A 184 8.32 11.64 6.93
CA GLN A 184 8.74 11.45 5.55
C GLN A 184 10.12 12.08 5.29
N PHE A 185 10.36 13.28 5.80
CA PHE A 185 11.69 13.89 5.73
C PHE A 185 12.75 12.99 6.39
N ASP A 186 12.49 12.47 7.61
CA ASP A 186 13.39 11.57 8.33
C ASP A 186 13.65 10.29 7.53
N LYS A 187 12.62 9.72 6.87
CA LYS A 187 12.76 8.56 6.00
C LYS A 187 13.67 8.85 4.81
N LEU A 188 13.46 9.97 4.11
CA LEU A 188 14.26 10.35 2.93
C LEU A 188 15.72 10.59 3.32
N GLU A 189 15.95 11.27 4.45
CA GLU A 189 17.27 11.50 5.00
C GLU A 189 17.96 10.19 5.38
N LEU A 190 17.26 9.28 6.07
CA LEU A 190 17.78 7.97 6.44
C LEU A 190 18.20 7.15 5.23
N VAL A 191 17.39 7.15 4.17
CA VAL A 191 17.71 6.47 2.90
C VAL A 191 19.00 7.04 2.31
N CYS A 192 19.11 8.36 2.19
CA CYS A 192 20.30 9.03 1.63
C CYS A 192 21.58 8.72 2.43
N ARG A 193 21.48 8.69 3.78
CA ARG A 193 22.59 8.33 4.65
C ARG A 193 23.00 6.87 4.54
N LYS A 194 22.04 5.94 4.50
CA LYS A 194 22.28 4.51 4.33
C LYS A 194 23.05 4.22 3.03
N VAL A 195 22.61 4.83 1.92
CA VAL A 195 23.29 4.65 0.64
C VAL A 195 24.55 5.51 0.49
N GLY A 196 24.85 6.39 1.47
CA GLY A 196 26.09 7.17 1.55
C GLY A 196 26.18 8.29 0.51
N LEU A 197 25.07 9.00 0.26
CA LEU A 197 25.06 10.15 -0.65
C LEU A 197 25.95 11.29 -0.14
N ARG A 198 26.58 11.94 -1.09
CA ARG A 198 27.44 13.11 -0.90
C ARG A 198 27.39 13.99 -2.15
N PRO A 199 27.81 15.25 -2.08
CA PRO A 199 27.82 16.11 -3.25
C PRO A 199 28.53 15.48 -4.44
N GLY A 200 27.86 15.48 -5.60
CA GLY A 200 28.34 14.89 -6.84
C GLY A 200 28.18 13.36 -6.96
N ALA A 201 27.73 12.66 -5.92
CA ALA A 201 27.42 11.24 -6.02
C ALA A 201 26.30 11.00 -7.05
N ARG A 202 26.42 9.93 -7.83
CA ARG A 202 25.44 9.53 -8.85
C ARG A 202 24.45 8.55 -8.24
N LEU A 203 23.16 8.93 -8.22
CA LEU A 203 22.05 8.13 -7.74
C LEU A 203 21.15 7.70 -8.91
N LEU A 204 20.82 6.42 -8.98
CA LEU A 204 19.71 5.90 -9.79
C LEU A 204 18.52 5.63 -8.87
N ASP A 205 17.41 6.34 -9.10
CA ASP A 205 16.15 6.19 -8.35
C ASP A 205 15.11 5.49 -9.23
N ILE A 206 14.90 4.18 -9.00
CA ILE A 206 14.04 3.33 -9.81
C ILE A 206 12.62 3.32 -9.24
N GLY A 207 11.66 3.86 -9.98
CA GLY A 207 10.30 4.07 -9.52
C GLY A 207 10.18 5.32 -8.66
N CYS A 208 10.67 6.45 -9.16
CA CYS A 208 10.79 7.70 -8.40
C CYS A 208 9.45 8.30 -7.92
N GLY A 209 8.30 7.79 -8.38
CA GLY A 209 6.99 8.33 -8.04
C GLY A 209 6.90 9.83 -8.33
N TRP A 210 6.39 10.61 -7.40
CA TRP A 210 6.35 12.09 -7.51
C TRP A 210 7.65 12.78 -7.11
N GLY A 211 8.76 12.03 -7.04
CA GLY A 211 10.11 12.59 -6.90
C GLY A 211 10.53 12.93 -5.48
N SER A 212 9.85 12.47 -4.45
CA SER A 212 10.18 12.78 -3.05
C SER A 212 11.65 12.51 -2.72
N LEU A 213 12.16 11.30 -3.02
CA LEU A 213 13.56 10.95 -2.78
C LEU A 213 14.51 11.65 -3.77
N THR A 214 14.14 11.69 -5.04
CA THR A 214 14.90 12.35 -6.11
C THR A 214 15.22 13.82 -5.76
N LEU A 215 14.19 14.59 -5.40
CA LEU A 215 14.35 16.01 -5.05
C LEU A 215 15.09 16.18 -3.73
N HIS A 216 14.81 15.35 -2.72
CA HIS A 216 15.50 15.37 -1.44
C HIS A 216 17.02 15.10 -1.61
N ALA A 217 17.40 14.07 -2.35
CA ALA A 217 18.79 13.71 -2.61
C ALA A 217 19.54 14.81 -3.36
N ALA A 218 18.91 15.43 -4.36
CA ALA A 218 19.52 16.54 -5.10
C ALA A 218 19.69 17.80 -4.20
N ARG A 219 18.63 18.19 -3.49
CA ARG A 219 18.59 19.42 -2.68
C ARG A 219 19.50 19.36 -1.46
N HIS A 220 19.41 18.27 -0.68
CA HIS A 220 20.06 18.18 0.63
C HIS A 220 21.42 17.49 0.58
N HIS A 221 21.68 16.65 -0.42
CA HIS A 221 22.94 15.94 -0.54
C HIS A 221 23.75 16.33 -1.78
N GLY A 222 23.24 17.21 -2.65
CA GLY A 222 23.93 17.61 -3.89
C GLY A 222 24.20 16.43 -4.84
N ALA A 223 23.38 15.37 -4.76
CA ALA A 223 23.53 14.20 -5.59
C ALA A 223 23.06 14.46 -7.02
N ARG A 224 23.72 13.82 -8.00
CA ARG A 224 23.24 13.78 -9.39
C ARG A 224 22.31 12.60 -9.54
N VAL A 225 21.05 12.87 -9.78
CA VAL A 225 19.99 11.85 -9.76
C VAL A 225 19.49 11.56 -11.17
N THR A 226 19.52 10.30 -11.57
CA THR A 226 18.74 9.77 -12.68
C THR A 226 17.49 9.11 -12.09
N ALA A 227 16.34 9.73 -12.29
CA ALA A 227 15.05 9.26 -11.80
C ALA A 227 14.27 8.56 -12.91
N VAL A 228 13.70 7.39 -12.63
CA VAL A 228 13.00 6.57 -13.63
C VAL A 228 11.57 6.31 -13.17
N THR A 229 10.60 6.57 -14.05
CA THR A 229 9.18 6.24 -13.85
C THR A 229 8.51 5.78 -15.14
N LEU A 230 7.43 5.00 -15.00
CA LEU A 230 6.55 4.60 -16.12
C LEU A 230 5.35 5.54 -16.31
N ALA A 231 5.02 6.35 -15.31
CA ALA A 231 3.87 7.25 -15.33
C ALA A 231 4.27 8.63 -15.90
N ARG A 232 3.58 9.03 -16.96
CA ARG A 232 3.80 10.34 -17.62
C ARG A 232 3.49 11.49 -16.66
N GLU A 233 2.39 11.39 -15.93
CA GLU A 233 1.94 12.37 -14.95
C GLU A 233 2.98 12.60 -13.84
N GLN A 234 3.61 11.52 -13.37
CA GLN A 234 4.69 11.60 -12.38
C GLN A 234 5.93 12.28 -12.97
N ARG A 235 6.35 11.86 -14.18
CA ARG A 235 7.49 12.51 -14.86
C ARG A 235 7.25 14.01 -15.01
N ASP A 236 6.11 14.42 -15.58
CA ASP A 236 5.79 15.81 -15.84
C ASP A 236 5.74 16.63 -14.54
N HIS A 237 5.22 16.04 -13.46
CA HIS A 237 5.23 16.65 -12.13
C HIS A 237 6.65 16.83 -11.59
N VAL A 238 7.50 15.80 -11.66
CA VAL A 238 8.88 15.87 -11.16
C VAL A 238 9.70 16.87 -11.97
N GLU A 239 9.59 16.86 -13.31
CA GLU A 239 10.27 17.84 -14.17
C GLU A 239 9.86 19.29 -13.85
N ALA A 240 8.58 19.52 -13.56
CA ALA A 240 8.09 20.84 -13.14
C ALA A 240 8.74 21.26 -11.81
N ARG A 241 8.76 20.37 -10.81
CA ARG A 241 9.39 20.64 -9.51
C ARG A 241 10.89 20.87 -9.63
N VAL A 242 11.58 20.08 -10.45
CA VAL A 242 13.03 20.24 -10.73
C VAL A 242 13.34 21.65 -11.24
N LYS A 243 12.53 22.16 -12.18
CA LYS A 243 12.67 23.53 -12.72
C LYS A 243 12.34 24.59 -11.69
N GLU A 244 11.24 24.43 -10.98
CA GLU A 244 10.80 25.38 -9.92
C GLU A 244 11.87 25.54 -8.83
N GLU A 245 12.56 24.45 -8.49
CA GLU A 245 13.57 24.41 -7.44
C GLU A 245 15.00 24.66 -7.95
N GLY A 246 15.19 24.87 -9.27
CA GLY A 246 16.51 25.14 -9.88
C GLY A 246 17.46 23.94 -9.84
N LEU A 247 16.94 22.72 -9.84
CA LEU A 247 17.70 21.48 -9.72
C LEU A 247 18.01 20.81 -11.08
N ASP A 248 17.74 21.49 -12.21
CA ASP A 248 17.95 20.97 -13.58
C ASP A 248 19.38 20.47 -13.82
N HIS A 249 20.35 21.04 -13.12
CA HIS A 249 21.76 20.65 -13.25
C HIS A 249 22.13 19.38 -12.47
N LEU A 250 21.23 18.88 -11.61
CA LEU A 250 21.42 17.70 -10.77
C LEU A 250 20.48 16.55 -11.12
N VAL A 251 19.31 16.83 -11.67
CA VAL A 251 18.26 15.82 -11.83
C VAL A 251 17.89 15.62 -13.29
N GLU A 252 17.93 14.37 -13.74
CA GLU A 252 17.40 13.90 -15.01
C GLU A 252 16.23 12.95 -14.75
N VAL A 253 15.05 13.20 -15.35
CA VAL A 253 13.87 12.34 -15.24
C VAL A 253 13.64 11.58 -16.54
N ARG A 254 13.59 10.26 -16.48
CA ARG A 254 13.39 9.40 -17.65
C ARG A 254 12.03 8.69 -17.58
N LEU A 255 11.20 8.88 -18.59
CA LEU A 255 9.99 8.08 -18.79
C LEU A 255 10.37 6.76 -19.47
N SER A 256 10.79 5.78 -18.70
CA SER A 256 11.33 4.52 -19.20
C SER A 256 11.04 3.37 -18.25
N HIS A 257 10.92 2.17 -18.78
CA HIS A 257 10.96 0.97 -17.96
C HIS A 257 12.40 0.75 -17.46
N TYR A 258 12.59 0.27 -16.21
CA TYR A 258 13.92 -0.01 -15.68
C TYR A 258 14.72 -1.01 -16.53
N ARG A 259 14.03 -1.93 -17.23
CA ARG A 259 14.65 -2.90 -18.15
C ARG A 259 15.21 -2.27 -19.42
N ASP A 260 14.70 -1.08 -19.80
CA ASP A 260 15.09 -0.37 -21.03
C ASP A 260 16.23 0.63 -20.76
N LEU A 261 16.80 0.66 -19.55
CA LEU A 261 17.95 1.49 -19.23
C LEU A 261 19.19 1.01 -20.01
N GLU A 262 19.82 1.91 -20.75
CA GLU A 262 21.02 1.62 -21.55
C GLU A 262 22.16 1.09 -20.69
N PRO A 263 22.88 0.05 -21.11
CA PRO A 263 24.08 -0.45 -20.43
C PRO A 263 25.18 0.62 -20.32
N GLY A 264 26.03 0.51 -19.30
CA GLY A 264 27.30 1.26 -19.20
C GLY A 264 27.30 2.42 -18.20
N GLU A 265 26.14 2.92 -17.75
CA GLU A 265 26.13 3.90 -16.66
C GLU A 265 26.32 3.23 -15.29
N ALA A 266 27.32 3.66 -14.55
CA ALA A 266 27.58 3.19 -13.19
C ALA A 266 27.25 4.26 -12.17
N TYR A 267 26.58 3.86 -11.11
CA TYR A 267 26.09 4.73 -10.03
C TYR A 267 26.79 4.44 -8.71
N ASP A 268 26.92 5.46 -7.86
CA ASP A 268 27.37 5.33 -6.49
C ASP A 268 26.30 4.68 -5.62
N ALA A 269 25.04 4.96 -5.95
CA ALA A 269 23.87 4.42 -5.24
C ALA A 269 22.74 4.08 -6.21
N VAL A 270 21.95 3.05 -5.83
CA VAL A 270 20.68 2.70 -6.47
C VAL A 270 19.61 2.61 -5.38
N THR A 271 18.48 3.28 -5.59
CA THR A 271 17.32 3.21 -4.69
C THR A 271 16.10 2.71 -5.43
N THR A 272 15.27 1.97 -4.71
CA THR A 272 13.93 1.59 -5.16
C THR A 272 13.03 1.53 -3.94
N ILE A 273 12.03 2.41 -3.92
CA ILE A 273 11.13 2.60 -2.77
C ILE A 273 9.72 2.17 -3.19
N GLU A 274 9.28 1.03 -2.64
CA GLU A 274 7.93 0.46 -2.85
C GLU A 274 7.55 0.33 -4.33
N MET A 275 8.49 -0.21 -5.11
CA MET A 275 8.32 -0.58 -6.51
C MET A 275 8.51 -2.09 -6.74
N GLY A 276 9.29 -2.76 -5.86
CA GLY A 276 9.61 -4.19 -5.97
C GLY A 276 8.38 -5.10 -5.94
N GLU A 277 7.28 -4.66 -5.34
CA GLU A 277 6.00 -5.35 -5.29
C GLU A 277 5.33 -5.48 -6.67
N HIS A 278 5.69 -4.60 -7.60
CA HIS A 278 5.19 -4.62 -8.98
C HIS A 278 6.09 -5.45 -9.92
N VAL A 279 7.18 -5.99 -9.39
CA VAL A 279 8.07 -6.89 -10.14
C VAL A 279 7.66 -8.33 -9.88
N GLY A 280 7.22 -9.04 -10.93
CA GLY A 280 6.83 -10.44 -10.84
C GLY A 280 7.96 -11.36 -10.40
N ASP A 281 7.60 -12.55 -9.91
CA ASP A 281 8.57 -13.53 -9.43
C ASP A 281 9.61 -13.93 -10.48
N ALA A 282 9.14 -14.16 -11.70
CA ALA A 282 10.01 -14.56 -12.80
C ALA A 282 11.01 -13.45 -13.20
N GLU A 283 10.63 -12.20 -13.00
CA GLU A 283 11.40 -11.01 -13.37
C GLU A 283 12.33 -10.51 -12.27
N TYR A 284 12.04 -10.86 -11.01
CA TYR A 284 12.77 -10.31 -9.87
C TYR A 284 14.28 -10.67 -9.86
N PRO A 285 14.71 -11.88 -10.26
CA PRO A 285 16.14 -12.17 -10.43
C PRO A 285 16.84 -11.27 -11.45
N GLY A 286 16.14 -10.91 -12.54
CA GLY A 286 16.62 -9.94 -13.52
C GLY A 286 16.72 -8.52 -12.96
N PHE A 287 15.75 -8.14 -12.12
CA PHE A 287 15.73 -6.85 -11.43
C PHE A 287 16.90 -6.70 -10.44
N THR A 288 17.17 -7.70 -9.61
CA THR A 288 18.29 -7.65 -8.66
C THR A 288 19.65 -7.65 -9.38
N ARG A 289 19.77 -8.37 -10.50
CA ARG A 289 20.97 -8.32 -11.36
C ARG A 289 21.16 -6.94 -11.98
N LEU A 290 20.09 -6.31 -12.45
CA LEU A 290 20.17 -4.93 -12.94
C LEU A 290 20.67 -3.98 -11.85
N ILE A 291 20.15 -4.06 -10.63
CA ILE A 291 20.64 -3.26 -9.50
C ILE A 291 22.15 -3.46 -9.29
N HIS A 292 22.60 -4.73 -9.25
CA HIS A 292 24.02 -5.04 -9.14
C HIS A 292 24.84 -4.41 -10.28
N ASP A 293 24.43 -4.58 -11.54
CA ASP A 293 25.19 -4.15 -12.70
C ASP A 293 25.25 -2.62 -12.85
N ARG A 294 24.25 -1.91 -12.29
CA ARG A 294 24.23 -0.44 -12.25
C ARG A 294 25.09 0.16 -11.15
N LEU A 295 25.46 -0.59 -10.15
CA LEU A 295 26.36 -0.12 -9.10
C LEU A 295 27.82 -0.23 -9.51
N ARG A 296 28.61 0.79 -9.20
CA ARG A 296 30.08 0.64 -9.21
C ARG A 296 30.53 -0.26 -8.06
N PRO A 297 31.73 -0.87 -8.11
CA PRO A 297 32.31 -1.54 -6.94
C PRO A 297 32.34 -0.61 -5.72
N GLY A 298 31.89 -1.06 -4.56
CA GLY A 298 31.66 -0.26 -3.35
C GLY A 298 30.40 0.61 -3.38
N GLY A 299 29.61 0.58 -4.45
CA GLY A 299 28.31 1.25 -4.54
C GLY A 299 27.24 0.53 -3.72
N ARG A 300 26.22 1.26 -3.27
CA ARG A 300 25.18 0.75 -2.35
C ARG A 300 23.82 0.76 -2.98
N ALA A 301 23.00 -0.26 -2.72
CA ALA A 301 21.59 -0.31 -3.06
C ALA A 301 20.74 -0.27 -1.80
N LEU A 302 19.62 0.46 -1.85
CA LEU A 302 18.58 0.36 -0.84
C LEU A 302 17.26 -0.01 -1.51
N VAL A 303 16.71 -1.14 -1.10
CA VAL A 303 15.39 -1.61 -1.49
C VAL A 303 14.46 -1.43 -0.30
N GLN A 304 13.46 -0.59 -0.42
CA GLN A 304 12.33 -0.55 0.52
C GLN A 304 11.12 -1.12 -0.17
N GLN A 305 10.52 -2.15 0.41
CA GLN A 305 9.32 -2.76 -0.17
C GLN A 305 8.47 -3.47 0.87
N MET A 306 7.19 -3.62 0.55
CA MET A 306 6.26 -4.41 1.35
C MET A 306 6.63 -5.90 1.27
N SER A 307 6.37 -6.61 2.36
CA SER A 307 6.61 -8.05 2.49
C SER A 307 5.38 -8.77 3.03
N ARG A 308 5.27 -10.05 2.72
CA ARG A 308 4.24 -10.95 3.25
C ARG A 308 4.80 -12.35 3.43
N GLY A 309 4.07 -13.20 4.19
CA GLY A 309 4.37 -14.61 4.23
C GLY A 309 4.04 -15.32 2.91
N ALA A 310 4.63 -16.48 2.69
CA ALA A 310 4.57 -17.23 1.42
C ALA A 310 3.18 -17.66 0.95
N HIS A 311 2.17 -17.67 1.85
CA HIS A 311 0.85 -18.24 1.53
C HIS A 311 -0.11 -17.29 0.80
N ALA A 312 0.14 -16.00 0.76
CA ALA A 312 -0.75 -15.02 0.15
C ALA A 312 0.02 -13.79 -0.32
N PRO A 313 0.83 -13.90 -1.40
CA PRO A 313 1.69 -12.79 -1.85
C PRO A 313 0.91 -11.60 -2.43
N GLY A 314 -0.28 -11.81 -3.00
CA GLY A 314 -1.09 -10.74 -3.58
C GLY A 314 -1.82 -9.87 -2.54
N GLY A 315 -2.35 -8.74 -2.98
CA GLY A 315 -3.08 -7.77 -2.15
C GLY A 315 -4.46 -8.26 -1.67
N GLY A 316 -5.02 -9.29 -2.30
CA GLY A 316 -6.40 -9.74 -2.13
C GLY A 316 -7.33 -9.19 -3.21
N ALA A 317 -8.54 -9.76 -3.30
CA ALA A 317 -9.43 -9.48 -4.42
C ALA A 317 -9.88 -8.02 -4.51
N PHE A 318 -9.99 -7.31 -3.39
CA PHE A 318 -10.32 -5.89 -3.37
C PHE A 318 -9.15 -5.03 -3.90
N ILE A 319 -7.94 -5.24 -3.38
CA ILE A 319 -6.75 -4.50 -3.79
C ILE A 319 -6.44 -4.72 -5.27
N GLU A 320 -6.47 -5.99 -5.72
CA GLU A 320 -6.26 -6.36 -7.13
C GLU A 320 -7.29 -5.74 -8.08
N THR A 321 -8.52 -5.52 -7.59
CA THR A 321 -9.59 -4.97 -8.44
C THR A 321 -9.60 -3.44 -8.49
N TYR A 322 -9.28 -2.75 -7.38
CA TYR A 322 -9.55 -1.32 -7.25
C TYR A 322 -8.33 -0.45 -6.95
N ILE A 323 -7.23 -1.03 -6.45
CA ILE A 323 -6.06 -0.26 -6.00
C ILE A 323 -4.85 -0.58 -6.88
N ALA A 324 -4.26 -1.75 -6.69
CA ALA A 324 -2.99 -2.11 -7.31
C ALA A 324 -3.04 -3.55 -7.81
N PRO A 325 -3.38 -3.76 -9.09
CA PRO A 325 -3.35 -5.08 -9.69
C PRO A 325 -1.93 -5.60 -9.87
N ASP A 326 -1.79 -6.93 -9.96
CA ASP A 326 -0.55 -7.65 -10.23
C ASP A 326 0.54 -7.45 -9.16
N MET A 327 0.16 -7.15 -7.90
CA MET A 327 1.12 -7.04 -6.81
C MET A 327 1.63 -8.40 -6.37
N HIS A 328 2.95 -8.47 -6.12
CA HIS A 328 3.60 -9.66 -5.57
C HIS A 328 4.53 -9.27 -4.41
N MET A 329 4.09 -9.53 -3.19
CA MET A 329 4.85 -9.24 -1.97
C MET A 329 5.57 -10.50 -1.49
N ARG A 330 6.89 -10.45 -1.44
CA ARG A 330 7.74 -11.59 -1.04
C ARG A 330 8.04 -11.57 0.45
N PRO A 331 8.34 -12.72 1.06
CA PRO A 331 8.99 -12.76 2.36
C PRO A 331 10.33 -12.02 2.31
N LEU A 332 10.68 -11.31 3.39
CA LEU A 332 11.95 -10.57 3.50
C LEU A 332 13.16 -11.47 3.16
N GLY A 333 13.21 -12.69 3.71
CA GLY A 333 14.32 -13.61 3.49
C GLY A 333 14.51 -14.03 2.03
N GLU A 334 13.41 -14.10 1.26
CA GLU A 334 13.46 -14.39 -0.16
C GLU A 334 14.07 -13.23 -0.96
N THR A 335 13.65 -12.00 -0.66
CA THR A 335 14.22 -10.79 -1.27
C THR A 335 15.71 -10.65 -0.97
N VAL A 336 16.12 -10.91 0.28
CA VAL A 336 17.53 -10.95 0.68
C VAL A 336 18.32 -11.98 -0.16
N GLY A 337 17.80 -13.21 -0.25
CA GLY A 337 18.45 -14.27 -1.04
C GLY A 337 18.59 -13.94 -2.53
N LEU A 338 17.60 -13.23 -3.12
CA LEU A 338 17.64 -12.79 -4.51
C LEU A 338 18.67 -11.67 -4.74
N LEU A 339 18.86 -10.76 -3.78
CA LEU A 339 19.89 -9.73 -3.84
C LEU A 339 21.30 -10.35 -3.74
N GLU A 340 21.50 -11.27 -2.79
CA GLU A 340 22.78 -11.98 -2.62
C GLU A 340 23.07 -12.89 -3.82
N GLY A 341 22.06 -13.57 -4.37
CA GLY A 341 22.19 -14.38 -5.58
C GLY A 341 22.58 -13.57 -6.83
N ALA A 342 22.34 -12.27 -6.84
CA ALA A 342 22.81 -11.36 -7.89
C ALA A 342 24.24 -10.85 -7.68
N GLY A 343 24.91 -11.21 -6.57
CA GLY A 343 26.28 -10.77 -6.26
C GLY A 343 26.38 -9.53 -5.38
N LEU A 344 25.27 -9.09 -4.79
CA LEU A 344 25.25 -8.05 -3.77
C LEU A 344 25.51 -8.67 -2.39
N GLU A 345 26.08 -7.91 -1.48
CA GLU A 345 26.20 -8.27 -0.07
C GLU A 345 25.18 -7.49 0.76
N VAL A 346 24.20 -8.16 1.35
CA VAL A 346 23.24 -7.51 2.23
C VAL A 346 23.91 -7.16 3.57
N ARG A 347 23.89 -5.88 3.92
CA ARG A 347 24.61 -5.34 5.10
C ARG A 347 23.68 -4.92 6.24
N HIS A 348 22.40 -4.59 5.94
CA HIS A 348 21.45 -4.18 6.95
C HIS A 348 20.03 -4.42 6.46
N THR A 349 19.18 -4.90 7.35
CA THR A 349 17.74 -5.00 7.15
C THR A 349 17.03 -4.33 8.32
N GLU A 350 16.00 -3.57 8.03
CA GLU A 350 15.21 -2.87 9.05
C GLU A 350 13.72 -2.98 8.71
N SER A 351 12.94 -3.54 9.64
CA SER A 351 11.48 -3.63 9.47
C SER A 351 10.82 -2.33 9.92
N LEU A 352 9.96 -1.80 9.07
CA LEU A 352 9.24 -0.54 9.29
C LEU A 352 7.73 -0.75 9.47
N ARG A 353 7.31 -1.94 9.84
CA ARG A 353 5.88 -2.32 9.89
C ARG A 353 5.04 -1.36 10.74
N GLU A 354 5.50 -1.02 11.94
CA GLU A 354 4.81 -0.09 12.84
C GLU A 354 4.86 1.36 12.34
N HIS A 355 5.87 1.72 11.57
CA HIS A 355 5.94 3.01 10.89
C HIS A 355 4.87 3.12 9.80
N TYR A 356 4.62 2.00 9.09
CA TYR A 356 3.59 2.02 8.05
C TYR A 356 2.19 2.10 8.63
N VAL A 357 1.92 1.49 9.79
CA VAL A 357 0.65 1.71 10.51
C VAL A 357 0.42 3.21 10.71
N ARG A 358 1.39 3.91 11.31
CA ARG A 358 1.30 5.37 11.54
C ARG A 358 1.18 6.19 10.27
N THR A 359 1.85 5.75 9.20
CA THR A 359 1.80 6.43 7.90
C THR A 359 0.41 6.34 7.28
N VAL A 360 -0.15 5.13 7.26
CA VAL A 360 -1.49 4.87 6.69
C VAL A 360 -2.57 5.51 7.55
N ASP A 361 -2.43 5.49 8.89
CA ASP A 361 -3.35 6.17 9.80
C ASP A 361 -3.34 7.68 9.53
N ALA A 362 -2.19 8.31 9.35
CA ALA A 362 -2.10 9.74 9.02
C ALA A 362 -2.77 10.08 7.67
N TRP A 363 -2.65 9.20 6.67
CA TRP A 363 -3.40 9.36 5.41
C TRP A 363 -4.90 9.18 5.61
N ALA A 364 -5.32 8.21 6.44
CA ALA A 364 -6.72 7.99 6.76
C ALA A 364 -7.33 9.19 7.48
N ASP A 365 -6.64 9.73 8.48
CA ASP A 365 -7.06 10.93 9.21
C ASP A 365 -7.22 12.12 8.27
N THR A 366 -6.24 12.36 7.38
CA THR A 366 -6.31 13.42 6.37
C THR A 366 -7.52 13.24 5.43
N LEU A 367 -7.79 12.00 5.00
CA LEU A 367 -8.95 11.70 4.14
C LEU A 367 -10.28 11.98 4.87
N GLU A 368 -10.39 11.61 6.16
CA GLU A 368 -11.59 11.88 6.96
C GLU A 368 -11.77 13.39 7.21
N GLU A 369 -10.72 14.10 7.58
CA GLU A 369 -10.75 15.54 7.82
C GLU A 369 -11.13 16.34 6.56
N ARG A 370 -10.71 15.84 5.39
CA ARG A 370 -10.93 16.52 4.09
C ARG A 370 -11.87 15.74 3.17
N TRP A 371 -12.82 15.01 3.76
CA TRP A 371 -13.72 14.11 3.03
C TRP A 371 -14.46 14.78 1.88
N ASP A 372 -15.07 15.94 2.11
CA ASP A 372 -15.86 16.66 1.09
C ASP A 372 -14.98 17.12 -0.08
N GLU A 373 -13.75 17.55 0.19
CA GLU A 373 -12.79 17.93 -0.84
C GLU A 373 -12.36 16.69 -1.66
N ALA A 374 -12.09 15.58 -0.98
CA ALA A 374 -11.75 14.32 -1.64
C ALA A 374 -12.89 13.84 -2.55
N VAL A 375 -14.14 13.90 -2.05
CA VAL A 375 -15.33 13.56 -2.85
C VAL A 375 -15.48 14.49 -4.05
N ALA A 376 -15.22 15.78 -3.89
CA ALA A 376 -15.26 16.72 -5.02
C ALA A 376 -14.21 16.42 -6.09
N LEU A 377 -13.04 15.93 -5.72
CA LEU A 377 -11.96 15.60 -6.64
C LEU A 377 -12.16 14.28 -7.38
N VAL A 378 -12.57 13.22 -6.68
CA VAL A 378 -12.56 11.85 -7.24
C VAL A 378 -13.93 11.17 -7.24
N GLY A 379 -14.95 11.79 -6.69
CA GLY A 379 -16.29 11.24 -6.50
C GLY A 379 -16.40 10.30 -5.28
N GLU A 380 -17.61 10.20 -4.71
CA GLU A 380 -17.86 9.46 -3.48
C GLU A 380 -17.42 7.98 -3.56
N VAL A 381 -17.70 7.33 -4.69
CA VAL A 381 -17.34 5.91 -4.87
C VAL A 381 -15.83 5.70 -4.75
N THR A 382 -15.03 6.54 -5.39
CA THR A 382 -13.57 6.45 -5.32
C THR A 382 -13.05 6.84 -3.92
N ALA A 383 -13.61 7.87 -3.31
CA ALA A 383 -13.27 8.25 -1.93
C ALA A 383 -13.55 7.07 -0.96
N ARG A 384 -14.69 6.36 -1.10
CA ARG A 384 -15.01 5.17 -0.32
C ARG A 384 -14.04 3.99 -0.59
N VAL A 385 -13.56 3.83 -1.83
CA VAL A 385 -12.49 2.87 -2.15
C VAL A 385 -11.24 3.17 -1.33
N TRP A 386 -10.80 4.42 -1.32
CA TRP A 386 -9.61 4.83 -0.58
C TRP A 386 -9.77 4.71 0.94
N ARG A 387 -10.93 5.12 1.47
CA ARG A 387 -11.25 4.95 2.88
C ARG A 387 -11.14 3.48 3.32
N LEU A 388 -11.72 2.57 2.55
CA LEU A 388 -11.64 1.13 2.82
C LEU A 388 -10.20 0.60 2.67
N TYR A 389 -9.46 1.07 1.67
CA TYR A 389 -8.08 0.71 1.44
C TYR A 389 -7.18 1.13 2.60
N LEU A 390 -7.27 2.37 3.05
CA LEU A 390 -6.45 2.87 4.15
C LEU A 390 -6.79 2.15 5.46
N ALA A 391 -8.05 2.03 5.82
CA ALA A 391 -8.47 1.30 7.03
C ALA A 391 -8.03 -0.18 7.00
N GLY A 392 -8.20 -0.86 5.86
CA GLY A 392 -7.79 -2.24 5.67
C GLY A 392 -6.26 -2.42 5.65
N GLY A 393 -5.55 -1.48 5.05
CA GLY A 393 -4.09 -1.46 4.96
C GLY A 393 -3.43 -1.27 6.33
N SER A 394 -3.83 -0.24 7.09
CA SER A 394 -3.35 -0.02 8.45
C SER A 394 -3.52 -1.28 9.30
N LEU A 395 -4.72 -1.86 9.28
CA LEU A 395 -5.01 -3.06 10.04
C LEU A 395 -4.20 -4.29 9.57
N ALA A 396 -3.88 -4.41 8.28
CA ALA A 396 -3.05 -5.49 7.77
C ALA A 396 -1.61 -5.42 8.31
N PHE A 397 -1.03 -4.22 8.39
CA PHE A 397 0.27 -4.00 9.02
C PHE A 397 0.20 -4.21 10.54
N ASP A 398 -0.80 -3.63 11.23
CA ASP A 398 -0.98 -3.76 12.67
C ASP A 398 -1.07 -5.23 13.12
N GLN A 399 -1.80 -6.05 12.38
CA GLN A 399 -2.00 -7.48 12.66
C GLN A 399 -0.88 -8.39 12.10
N ARG A 400 0.23 -7.85 11.62
CA ARG A 400 1.35 -8.61 11.06
C ARG A 400 0.99 -9.49 9.85
N ARG A 401 -0.06 -9.15 9.11
CA ARG A 401 -0.38 -9.80 7.85
C ARG A 401 0.46 -9.28 6.69
N MET A 402 0.97 -8.07 6.83
CA MET A 402 1.92 -7.43 5.94
C MET A 402 3.08 -6.84 6.74
N GLY A 403 4.24 -6.76 6.12
CA GLY A 403 5.41 -6.03 6.57
C GLY A 403 5.86 -5.03 5.51
N VAL A 404 6.81 -4.19 5.88
CA VAL A 404 7.59 -3.36 4.97
C VAL A 404 9.01 -3.27 5.52
N ASP A 405 9.99 -3.45 4.65
CA ASP A 405 11.37 -3.60 5.07
C ASP A 405 12.29 -2.74 4.21
N GLN A 406 13.30 -2.11 4.83
CA GLN A 406 14.45 -1.53 4.15
C GLN A 406 15.59 -2.55 4.14
N ILE A 407 16.12 -2.85 2.96
CA ILE A 407 17.23 -3.77 2.73
C ILE A 407 18.37 -2.97 2.10
N LEU A 408 19.46 -2.82 2.84
CA LEU A 408 20.67 -2.16 2.36
C LEU A 408 21.68 -3.22 1.92
N ALA A 409 22.09 -3.15 0.66
CA ALA A 409 23.09 -4.03 0.08
C ALA A 409 24.24 -3.22 -0.53
N VAL A 410 25.39 -3.84 -0.71
CA VAL A 410 26.55 -3.25 -1.35
C VAL A 410 27.06 -4.16 -2.48
N ARG A 411 27.54 -3.58 -3.57
CA ARG A 411 28.35 -4.30 -4.54
C ARG A 411 29.79 -4.33 -4.02
N PRO A 412 30.35 -5.47 -3.54
CA PRO A 412 31.68 -5.52 -2.96
C PRO A 412 32.76 -5.09 -3.97
N GLY A 413 33.85 -4.54 -3.46
CA GLY A 413 35.05 -4.32 -4.24
C GLY A 413 35.69 -5.65 -4.64
N ARG A 414 36.65 -5.62 -5.60
CA ARG A 414 37.37 -6.83 -6.03
C ARG A 414 38.18 -7.48 -4.91
N ASP A 415 38.56 -6.71 -3.91
CA ASP A 415 39.27 -7.11 -2.69
C ASP A 415 38.32 -7.54 -1.56
N GLY A 416 37.00 -7.59 -1.82
CA GLY A 416 35.97 -7.88 -0.84
C GLY A 416 35.60 -6.70 0.06
N SER A 417 36.18 -5.52 -0.15
CA SER A 417 35.83 -4.33 0.64
C SER A 417 34.39 -3.87 0.37
N SER A 418 33.64 -3.53 1.43
CA SER A 418 32.27 -3.03 1.33
C SER A 418 32.16 -1.50 1.43
N GLY A 419 33.17 -0.83 1.96
CA GLY A 419 33.12 0.59 2.25
C GLY A 419 32.03 1.00 3.25
N MET A 420 31.50 0.03 4.01
CA MET A 420 30.44 0.28 4.99
C MET A 420 31.02 0.79 6.32
N PRO A 421 30.30 1.64 7.07
CA PRO A 421 30.72 2.02 8.41
C PRO A 421 30.70 0.81 9.34
N ALA A 422 31.55 0.84 10.37
CA ALA A 422 31.63 -0.24 11.36
C ALA A 422 30.31 -0.42 12.14
N THR A 423 29.56 0.65 12.33
CA THR A 423 28.27 0.64 13.02
C THR A 423 27.26 1.52 12.26
N PRO A 424 25.95 1.25 12.36
CA PRO A 424 24.92 2.06 11.73
C PRO A 424 24.61 3.37 12.48
N ALA A 425 25.23 3.65 13.63
CA ALA A 425 24.91 4.78 14.50
C ALA A 425 24.81 6.11 13.74
N ALA A 426 25.80 6.40 12.87
CA ALA A 426 25.84 7.65 12.12
C ALA A 426 24.67 7.86 11.15
N TRP A 427 23.91 6.81 10.79
CA TRP A 427 22.73 6.97 9.95
C TRP A 427 21.57 7.60 10.71
N TYR A 428 21.53 7.42 12.04
CA TYR A 428 20.42 7.84 12.89
C TYR A 428 20.71 9.13 13.67
N ASP A 429 21.99 9.59 13.69
CA ASP A 429 22.39 10.77 14.41
C ASP A 429 21.63 12.02 13.92
N GLY A 430 20.95 12.73 14.82
CA GLY A 430 20.20 13.95 14.52
C GLY A 430 18.97 13.75 13.64
N LEU A 431 18.52 12.52 13.37
CA LEU A 431 17.21 12.28 12.76
C LEU A 431 16.10 12.81 13.68
N GLY A 432 15.11 13.49 13.11
CA GLY A 432 14.03 14.14 13.84
C GLY A 432 14.36 15.54 14.34
N GLU A 433 15.61 15.99 14.23
CA GLU A 433 16.05 17.35 14.59
C GLU A 433 16.15 18.29 13.36
N ALA A 434 16.42 17.72 12.19
CA ALA A 434 16.73 18.45 10.97
C ALA A 434 15.52 19.12 10.27
N ALA A 435 14.31 18.94 10.76
CA ALA A 435 13.07 19.50 10.19
C ALA A 435 12.62 20.81 10.89
N ARG A 436 13.56 21.61 11.41
CA ARG A 436 13.25 22.92 12.01
C ARG A 436 13.58 24.05 11.05
#